data_509285bfd754c1dfcfcb6c99d6c5e9b8
#
_entry.id   509285bfd754c1dfcfcb6c99d6c5e9b8
#
_cell.length_a   1.000
_cell.length_b   1.000
_cell.length_c   1.000
_cell.angle_alpha   90.00
_cell.angle_beta   90.00
_cell.angle_gamma   90.00
#
_symmetry.space_group_name_H-M   'P 1'
#
loop_
_entity.id
_entity.type
_entity.pdbx_description
1 polymer ?
#
loop_
_entity_poly.entity_id
_entity_poly.type
_entity_poly.pdbx_seq_one_letter_code
_entity_poly.pdbx_strand_id
1 'polypeptide(L)'
;MIDADGPDRLTLFQAALDAMRDVLSGLADELPLLRAPWDAQDPPSGPVAMRMHAACSVAGDRFVTPMAAVAGAIADHVLAAMLAHPHAATTSKISVNNGGDIAFWTGDGAVTRAAIAGPEGGGLVVHGPTEWRGMATSGKGGRSLSPGIADSVTVLGKCAATTDVA
;
A
#
# COMPACT_ATOMS: atom_id res chain seq x y z
N MET A 1 4.15 3.69 -9.53
CA MET A 1 3.21 4.20 -10.57
C MET A 1 1.98 4.75 -9.86
N ILE A 2 1.50 5.92 -10.28
CA ILE A 2 0.31 6.58 -9.72
C ILE A 2 -0.67 6.79 -10.87
N ASP A 3 -1.95 6.54 -10.65
CA ASP A 3 -3.02 6.76 -11.60
C ASP A 3 -4.24 7.37 -10.90
N ALA A 4 -4.92 8.29 -11.57
CA ALA A 4 -6.18 8.89 -11.17
C ALA A 4 -6.95 9.30 -12.43
N ASP A 5 -8.25 9.16 -12.42
CA ASP A 5 -9.11 9.68 -13.47
C ASP A 5 -9.59 11.12 -13.13
N GLY A 6 -10.41 11.68 -14.02
CA GLY A 6 -11.00 12.99 -13.82
C GLY A 6 -10.17 14.16 -14.37
N PRO A 7 -10.78 15.37 -14.42
CA PRO A 7 -10.17 16.54 -15.02
C PRO A 7 -8.97 17.08 -14.24
N ASP A 8 -8.96 16.90 -12.93
CA ASP A 8 -7.95 17.47 -12.02
C ASP A 8 -6.82 16.48 -11.65
N ARG A 9 -6.67 15.39 -12.40
CA ARG A 9 -5.69 14.34 -12.11
C ARG A 9 -4.25 14.85 -11.93
N LEU A 10 -3.85 15.91 -12.66
CA LEU A 10 -2.50 16.47 -12.55
C LEU A 10 -2.26 17.14 -11.19
N THR A 11 -3.29 17.76 -10.63
CA THR A 11 -3.23 18.35 -9.30
C THR A 11 -3.12 17.25 -8.22
N LEU A 12 -3.82 16.13 -8.40
CA LEU A 12 -3.69 14.97 -7.52
C LEU A 12 -2.30 14.33 -7.63
N PHE A 13 -1.69 14.30 -8.82
CA PHE A 13 -0.31 13.83 -8.97
C PHE A 13 0.68 14.75 -8.26
N GLN A 14 0.45 16.07 -8.25
CA GLN A 14 1.28 16.99 -7.48
C GLN A 14 1.15 16.74 -5.99
N ALA A 15 -0.05 16.51 -5.46
CA ALA A 15 -0.27 16.13 -4.06
C ALA A 15 0.47 14.83 -3.70
N ALA A 16 0.50 13.86 -4.61
CA ALA A 16 1.26 12.63 -4.43
C ALA A 16 2.78 12.87 -4.36
N LEU A 17 3.32 13.72 -5.25
CA LEU A 17 4.74 14.09 -5.24
C LEU A 17 5.13 14.83 -3.96
N ASP A 18 4.28 15.74 -3.49
CA ASP A 18 4.52 16.48 -2.26
C ASP A 18 4.50 15.55 -1.05
N ALA A 19 3.58 14.58 -1.01
CA ALA A 19 3.52 13.56 0.04
C ALA A 19 4.77 12.66 0.09
N MET A 20 5.43 12.46 -1.03
CA MET A 20 6.64 11.62 -1.11
C MET A 20 7.93 12.35 -0.69
N ARG A 21 7.91 13.69 -0.58
CA ARG A 21 9.12 14.52 -0.51
C ARG A 21 10.08 14.11 0.61
N ASP A 22 9.56 13.83 1.81
CA ASP A 22 10.36 13.55 3.00
C ASP A 22 10.20 12.11 3.52
N VAL A 23 9.51 11.25 2.76
CA VAL A 23 9.21 9.87 3.20
C VAL A 23 10.49 9.08 3.45
N LEU A 24 11.42 9.09 2.51
CA LEU A 24 12.63 8.27 2.62
C LEU A 24 13.57 8.74 3.73
N SER A 25 13.74 10.05 3.91
CA SER A 25 14.53 10.59 5.02
C SER A 25 13.91 10.26 6.36
N GLY A 26 12.59 10.45 6.51
CA GLY A 26 11.89 10.11 7.75
C GLY A 26 11.97 8.62 8.10
N LEU A 27 11.88 7.73 7.10
CA LEU A 27 12.07 6.30 7.33
C LEU A 27 13.53 5.93 7.67
N ALA A 28 14.51 6.64 7.09
CA ALA A 28 15.92 6.42 7.38
C ALA A 28 16.27 6.80 8.84
N ASP A 29 15.67 7.86 9.37
CA ASP A 29 15.88 8.30 10.75
C ASP A 29 15.39 7.27 11.79
N GLU A 30 14.37 6.49 11.45
CA GLU A 30 13.77 5.45 12.31
C GLU A 30 14.18 4.03 11.92
N LEU A 31 15.11 3.86 10.98
CA LEU A 31 15.47 2.57 10.41
C LEU A 31 15.88 1.49 11.44
N PRO A 32 16.61 1.79 12.52
CA PRO A 32 16.92 0.79 13.55
C PRO A 32 15.67 0.16 14.16
N LEU A 33 14.64 0.97 14.48
CA LEU A 33 13.37 0.50 15.02
C LEU A 33 12.57 -0.29 13.97
N LEU A 34 12.53 0.20 12.73
CA LEU A 34 11.80 -0.45 11.64
C LEU A 34 12.37 -1.82 11.25
N ARG A 35 13.65 -2.07 11.53
CA ARG A 35 14.33 -3.36 11.32
C ARG A 35 14.31 -4.28 12.53
N ALA A 36 13.94 -3.78 13.71
CA ALA A 36 13.79 -4.59 14.91
C ALA A 36 12.55 -5.50 14.81
N PRO A 37 12.51 -6.61 15.55
CA PRO A 37 11.27 -7.37 15.73
C PRO A 37 10.13 -6.44 16.19
N TRP A 38 8.96 -6.62 15.61
CA TRP A 38 7.82 -5.77 15.95
C TRP A 38 7.43 -5.90 17.42
N ASP A 39 7.29 -4.78 18.11
CA ASP A 39 6.77 -4.64 19.46
C ASP A 39 5.64 -3.62 19.48
N ALA A 40 4.44 -4.04 19.87
CA ALA A 40 3.27 -3.16 19.93
C ALA A 40 3.43 -1.99 20.92
N GLN A 41 4.35 -2.07 21.88
CA GLN A 41 4.58 -1.08 22.92
C GLN A 41 5.63 0.00 22.52
N ASP A 42 6.35 -0.22 21.42
CA ASP A 42 7.40 0.69 20.96
C ASP A 42 7.10 1.19 19.52
N PRO A 43 6.06 2.05 19.34
CA PRO A 43 5.71 2.56 18.02
C PRO A 43 6.67 3.67 17.58
N PRO A 44 6.99 3.75 16.27
CA PRO A 44 7.72 4.87 15.69
C PRO A 44 6.88 6.16 15.69
N SER A 45 7.47 7.28 15.32
CA SER A 45 6.82 8.60 15.32
C SER A 45 6.41 9.09 13.93
N GLY A 46 7.14 8.70 12.88
CA GLY A 46 6.88 9.14 11.51
C GLY A 46 5.57 8.58 10.93
N PRO A 47 4.84 9.33 10.10
CA PRO A 47 3.50 8.94 9.64
C PRO A 47 3.49 7.66 8.81
N VAL A 48 4.51 7.42 7.99
CA VAL A 48 4.65 6.16 7.23
C VAL A 48 5.13 5.04 8.14
N ALA A 49 6.11 5.30 9.00
CA ALA A 49 6.63 4.35 9.98
C ALA A 49 5.54 3.85 10.93
N MET A 50 4.64 4.72 11.40
CA MET A 50 3.46 4.34 12.20
C MET A 50 2.52 3.42 11.43
N ARG A 51 2.29 3.65 10.13
CA ARG A 51 1.48 2.75 9.29
C ARG A 51 2.12 1.38 9.15
N MET A 52 3.45 1.35 8.94
CA MET A 52 4.23 0.10 8.87
C MET A 52 4.11 -0.69 10.16
N HIS A 53 4.30 -0.02 11.30
CA HIS A 53 4.19 -0.62 12.62
C HIS A 53 2.79 -1.17 12.90
N ALA A 54 1.74 -0.39 12.65
CA ALA A 54 0.35 -0.80 12.86
C ALA A 54 -0.03 -2.01 11.99
N ALA A 55 0.48 -2.08 10.77
CA ALA A 55 0.22 -3.19 9.86
C ALA A 55 0.75 -4.52 10.38
N CYS A 56 1.84 -4.53 11.15
CA CYS A 56 2.43 -5.76 11.70
C CYS A 56 1.48 -6.53 12.63
N SER A 57 0.45 -5.88 13.18
CA SER A 57 -0.54 -6.53 14.03
C SER A 57 -1.25 -7.73 13.38
N VAL A 58 -1.32 -7.78 12.05
CA VAL A 58 -1.93 -8.91 11.32
C VAL A 58 -1.09 -10.18 11.34
N ALA A 59 0.22 -10.06 11.66
CA ALA A 59 1.11 -11.21 11.74
C ALA A 59 0.83 -12.11 12.96
N GLY A 60 0.09 -11.62 13.97
CA GLY A 60 -0.14 -12.34 15.22
C GLY A 60 1.17 -12.66 15.95
N ASP A 61 1.38 -13.94 16.29
CA ASP A 61 2.59 -14.40 17.00
C ASP A 61 3.78 -14.71 16.07
N ARG A 62 3.68 -14.42 14.78
CA ARG A 62 4.76 -14.67 13.82
C ARG A 62 5.78 -13.55 13.90
N PHE A 63 7.05 -13.93 13.69
CA PHE A 63 8.13 -12.95 13.57
C PHE A 63 7.90 -12.07 12.36
N VAL A 64 7.90 -10.75 12.61
CA VAL A 64 7.82 -9.73 11.57
C VAL A 64 8.58 -8.48 12.03
N THR A 65 9.08 -7.71 11.10
CA THR A 65 9.58 -6.36 11.34
C THR A 65 8.70 -5.36 10.58
N PRO A 66 8.58 -4.10 11.01
CA PRO A 66 7.83 -3.08 10.27
C PRO A 66 8.26 -2.91 8.80
N MET A 67 9.49 -3.27 8.46
CA MET A 67 9.96 -3.23 7.07
C MET A 67 9.15 -4.12 6.12
N ALA A 68 8.45 -5.15 6.62
CA ALA A 68 7.57 -5.99 5.80
C ALA A 68 6.38 -5.23 5.20
N ALA A 69 6.04 -4.05 5.76
CA ALA A 69 4.93 -3.22 5.30
C ALA A 69 5.38 -1.98 4.52
N VAL A 70 6.66 -1.82 4.20
CA VAL A 70 7.19 -0.53 3.72
C VAL A 70 6.57 -0.08 2.41
N ALA A 71 6.39 -0.98 1.46
CA ALA A 71 5.88 -0.65 0.14
C ALA A 71 4.38 -0.28 0.20
N GLY A 72 3.59 -1.08 0.91
CA GLY A 72 2.17 -0.83 1.14
C GLY A 72 1.91 0.44 1.95
N ALA A 73 2.69 0.68 3.01
CA ALA A 73 2.54 1.87 3.86
C ALA A 73 2.85 3.18 3.11
N ILE A 74 3.85 3.18 2.23
CA ILE A 74 4.13 4.31 1.35
C ILE A 74 2.98 4.52 0.37
N ALA A 75 2.47 3.44 -0.25
CA ALA A 75 1.34 3.53 -1.16
C ALA A 75 0.08 4.09 -0.47
N ASP A 76 -0.24 3.62 0.74
CA ASP A 76 -1.35 4.13 1.55
C ASP A 76 -1.16 5.60 1.94
N HIS A 77 0.07 6.02 2.27
CA HIS A 77 0.38 7.40 2.62
C HIS A 77 0.11 8.35 1.44
N VAL A 78 0.58 7.99 0.27
CA VAL A 78 0.37 8.76 -0.96
C VAL A 78 -1.11 8.79 -1.35
N LEU A 79 -1.80 7.64 -1.30
CA LEU A 79 -3.23 7.58 -1.56
C LEU A 79 -4.02 8.49 -0.62
N ALA A 80 -3.68 8.49 0.68
CA ALA A 80 -4.34 9.33 1.68
C ALA A 80 -4.16 10.82 1.39
N ALA A 81 -2.97 11.24 0.98
CA ALA A 81 -2.69 12.63 0.60
C ALA A 81 -3.50 13.05 -0.65
N MET A 82 -3.58 12.18 -1.65
CA MET A 82 -4.39 12.43 -2.84
C MET A 82 -5.89 12.55 -2.50
N LEU A 83 -6.41 11.67 -1.65
CA LEU A 83 -7.82 11.69 -1.23
C LEU A 83 -8.17 12.88 -0.33
N ALA A 84 -7.21 13.39 0.45
CA ALA A 84 -7.40 14.60 1.27
C ALA A 84 -7.42 15.89 0.45
N HIS A 85 -6.99 15.84 -0.81
CA HIS A 85 -6.99 17.00 -1.69
C HIS A 85 -8.42 17.35 -2.15
N PRO A 86 -8.83 18.64 -2.16
CA PRO A 86 -10.19 19.05 -2.55
C PRO A 86 -10.63 18.53 -3.93
N HIS A 87 -9.71 18.46 -4.88
CA HIS A 87 -9.97 17.93 -6.22
C HIS A 87 -10.18 16.41 -6.29
N ALA A 88 -10.01 15.68 -5.19
CA ALA A 88 -10.39 14.27 -5.16
C ALA A 88 -11.90 14.05 -5.36
N ALA A 89 -12.72 15.06 -5.06
CA ALA A 89 -14.17 15.01 -5.29
C ALA A 89 -14.57 14.87 -6.76
N THR A 90 -13.67 15.19 -7.70
CA THR A 90 -13.92 15.12 -9.16
C THR A 90 -13.37 13.83 -9.80
N THR A 91 -12.76 12.95 -9.01
CA THR A 91 -12.25 11.66 -9.49
C THR A 91 -13.16 10.50 -9.09
N SER A 92 -13.19 9.45 -9.87
CA SER A 92 -13.94 8.23 -9.53
C SER A 92 -13.04 7.09 -9.06
N LYS A 93 -11.72 7.16 -9.32
CA LYS A 93 -10.75 6.18 -8.85
C LYS A 93 -9.35 6.79 -8.76
N ILE A 94 -8.59 6.28 -7.79
CA ILE A 94 -7.17 6.57 -7.60
C ILE A 94 -6.46 5.25 -7.32
N SER A 95 -5.26 5.06 -7.85
CA SER A 95 -4.38 3.95 -7.48
C SER A 95 -2.92 4.38 -7.37
N VAL A 96 -2.24 3.81 -6.39
CA VAL A 96 -0.80 3.98 -6.13
C VAL A 96 -0.18 2.60 -6.05
N ASN A 97 0.66 2.27 -7.01
CA ASN A 97 1.37 0.99 -7.08
C ASN A 97 2.85 1.20 -6.75
N ASN A 98 3.31 0.58 -5.69
CA ASN A 98 4.69 0.59 -5.24
C ASN A 98 5.28 -0.83 -5.29
N GLY A 99 5.82 -1.19 -6.45
CA GLY A 99 6.50 -2.49 -6.60
C GLY A 99 5.58 -3.71 -6.73
N GLY A 100 4.27 -3.53 -6.73
CA GLY A 100 3.26 -4.60 -6.72
C GLY A 100 2.29 -4.47 -5.55
N ASP A 101 2.66 -3.68 -4.53
CA ASP A 101 1.81 -3.34 -3.40
C ASP A 101 1.00 -2.10 -3.78
N ILE A 102 -0.30 -2.28 -3.87
CA ILE A 102 -1.21 -1.31 -4.47
C ILE A 102 -2.18 -0.80 -3.43
N ALA A 103 -2.14 0.51 -3.17
CA ALA A 103 -3.22 1.22 -2.51
C ALA A 103 -4.17 1.80 -3.55
N PHE A 104 -5.48 1.65 -3.36
CA PHE A 104 -6.46 2.16 -4.31
C PHE A 104 -7.74 2.65 -3.65
N TRP A 105 -8.43 3.53 -4.32
CA TRP A 105 -9.77 3.96 -3.98
C TRP A 105 -10.65 3.87 -5.24
N THR A 106 -11.86 3.31 -5.06
CA THR A 106 -12.84 3.15 -6.12
C THR A 106 -14.17 3.73 -5.62
N GLY A 107 -14.60 4.81 -6.24
CA GLY A 107 -15.83 5.52 -5.95
C GLY A 107 -17.08 4.81 -6.50
N ASP A 108 -18.23 5.44 -6.28
CA ASP A 108 -19.51 4.90 -6.71
C ASP A 108 -19.57 4.73 -8.23
N GLY A 109 -20.06 3.58 -8.70
CA GLY A 109 -20.17 3.22 -10.10
C GLY A 109 -18.84 3.00 -10.83
N ALA A 110 -17.70 3.21 -10.18
CA ALA A 110 -16.38 3.00 -10.76
C ALA A 110 -15.90 1.54 -10.63
N VAL A 111 -14.91 1.20 -11.43
CA VAL A 111 -14.29 -0.14 -11.42
C VAL A 111 -12.77 0.00 -11.49
N THR A 112 -12.10 -0.57 -10.50
CA THR A 112 -10.63 -0.75 -10.51
C THR A 112 -10.29 -2.14 -11.02
N ARG A 113 -9.32 -2.22 -11.92
CA ARG A 113 -8.79 -3.48 -12.46
C ARG A 113 -7.29 -3.53 -12.23
N ALA A 114 -6.82 -4.67 -11.74
CA ALA A 114 -5.41 -4.93 -11.55
C ALA A 114 -5.05 -6.28 -12.15
N ALA A 115 -3.93 -6.34 -12.86
CA ALA A 115 -3.36 -7.59 -13.33
C ALA A 115 -2.57 -8.24 -12.19
N ILE A 116 -2.72 -9.55 -12.02
CA ILE A 116 -1.94 -10.34 -11.08
C ILE A 116 -0.72 -10.87 -11.82
N ALA A 117 0.47 -10.56 -11.32
CA ALA A 117 1.71 -11.09 -11.85
C ALA A 117 1.85 -12.57 -11.45
N GLY A 118 2.14 -13.42 -12.43
CA GLY A 118 2.36 -14.85 -12.21
C GLY A 118 2.38 -15.61 -13.52
N PRO A 119 2.84 -16.89 -13.49
CA PRO A 119 2.97 -17.72 -14.70
C PRO A 119 1.64 -17.93 -15.46
N GLU A 120 0.54 -18.03 -14.73
CA GLU A 120 -0.79 -18.23 -15.29
C GLU A 120 -1.56 -16.93 -15.51
N GLY A 121 -0.98 -15.80 -15.07
CA GLY A 121 -1.65 -14.50 -15.10
C GLY A 121 -2.87 -14.46 -14.21
N GLY A 122 -3.74 -13.52 -14.48
CA GLY A 122 -4.98 -13.32 -13.73
C GLY A 122 -5.31 -11.86 -13.59
N GLY A 123 -6.44 -11.58 -12.97
CA GLY A 123 -6.86 -10.21 -12.71
C GLY A 123 -7.84 -10.11 -11.59
N LEU A 124 -7.80 -8.98 -10.91
CA LEU A 124 -8.77 -8.58 -9.91
C LEU A 124 -9.62 -7.45 -10.48
N VAL A 125 -10.93 -7.55 -10.25
CA VAL A 125 -11.89 -6.50 -10.60
C VAL A 125 -12.61 -6.10 -9.33
N VAL A 126 -12.49 -4.83 -8.95
CA VAL A 126 -13.11 -4.29 -7.76
C VAL A 126 -14.12 -3.24 -8.17
N HIS A 127 -15.37 -3.44 -7.78
CA HIS A 127 -16.47 -2.51 -8.00
C HIS A 127 -16.62 -1.58 -6.80
N GLY A 128 -16.77 -0.28 -7.05
CA GLY A 128 -17.01 0.72 -6.01
C GLY A 128 -18.51 0.97 -5.79
N PRO A 129 -18.88 1.56 -4.64
CA PRO A 129 -17.99 1.84 -3.52
C PRO A 129 -17.61 0.56 -2.76
N THR A 130 -16.43 0.52 -2.17
CA THR A 130 -15.90 -0.64 -1.45
C THR A 130 -15.05 -0.24 -0.25
N GLU A 131 -14.98 -1.13 0.74
CA GLU A 131 -14.04 -0.99 1.86
C GLU A 131 -12.61 -1.47 1.52
N TRP A 132 -12.45 -2.24 0.45
CA TRP A 132 -11.16 -2.72 0.00
C TRP A 132 -10.34 -1.55 -0.57
N ARG A 133 -9.12 -1.40 -0.05
CA ARG A 133 -8.22 -0.28 -0.38
C ARG A 133 -6.80 -0.72 -0.67
N GLY A 134 -6.45 -1.97 -0.39
CA GLY A 134 -5.11 -2.51 -0.55
C GLY A 134 -5.10 -3.84 -1.26
N MET A 135 -4.07 -4.07 -2.06
CA MET A 135 -3.76 -5.34 -2.69
C MET A 135 -2.25 -5.51 -2.75
N ALA A 136 -1.79 -6.70 -2.39
CA ALA A 136 -0.39 -7.10 -2.52
C ALA A 136 -0.30 -8.47 -3.18
N THR A 137 0.74 -8.68 -3.96
CA THR A 137 1.03 -9.99 -4.56
C THR A 137 2.45 -10.40 -4.24
N SER A 138 2.60 -11.51 -3.53
CA SER A 138 3.87 -12.12 -3.16
C SER A 138 3.97 -13.55 -3.68
N GLY A 139 5.15 -14.16 -3.66
CA GLY A 139 5.34 -15.55 -4.07
C GLY A 139 6.80 -15.95 -4.15
N LYS A 140 7.05 -17.26 -4.22
CA LYS A 140 8.38 -17.87 -4.17
C LYS A 140 9.35 -17.34 -5.24
N GLY A 141 8.86 -16.95 -6.41
CA GLY A 141 9.65 -16.39 -7.53
C GLY A 141 9.66 -14.86 -7.57
N GLY A 142 9.00 -14.19 -6.61
CA GLY A 142 8.91 -12.74 -6.54
C GLY A 142 10.18 -12.07 -6.02
N ARG A 143 10.18 -10.72 -6.03
CA ARG A 143 11.27 -9.91 -5.47
C ARG A 143 11.21 -9.77 -3.95
N SER A 144 10.06 -10.04 -3.34
CA SER A 144 9.86 -10.00 -1.89
C SER A 144 10.30 -11.31 -1.25
N LEU A 145 10.77 -11.24 0.00
CA LEU A 145 11.00 -12.43 0.81
C LEU A 145 9.65 -13.07 1.10
N SER A 146 9.43 -14.26 0.56
CA SER A 146 8.25 -15.08 0.84
C SER A 146 8.69 -16.41 1.42
N PRO A 147 8.40 -16.71 2.70
CA PRO A 147 8.73 -18.01 3.30
C PRO A 147 7.80 -19.13 2.83
N GLY A 148 6.74 -18.79 2.10
CA GLY A 148 5.77 -19.73 1.56
C GLY A 148 6.27 -20.54 0.37
N ILE A 149 5.54 -21.60 0.04
CA ILE A 149 5.84 -22.48 -1.10
C ILE A 149 5.02 -22.12 -2.37
N ALA A 150 4.05 -21.24 -2.23
CA ALA A 150 3.19 -20.82 -3.33
C ALA A 150 3.96 -20.01 -4.38
N ASP A 151 3.69 -20.23 -5.65
CA ASP A 151 4.29 -19.47 -6.75
C ASP A 151 3.79 -18.03 -6.76
N SER A 152 2.52 -17.81 -6.39
CA SER A 152 1.90 -16.48 -6.27
C SER A 152 0.73 -16.53 -5.30
N VAL A 153 0.65 -15.52 -4.42
CA VAL A 153 -0.48 -15.27 -3.53
C VAL A 153 -0.84 -13.80 -3.64
N THR A 154 -2.11 -13.52 -3.95
CA THR A 154 -2.63 -12.15 -3.96
C THR A 154 -3.58 -11.97 -2.78
N VAL A 155 -3.31 -10.96 -1.97
CA VAL A 155 -4.15 -10.58 -0.82
C VAL A 155 -4.86 -9.27 -1.13
N LEU A 156 -6.17 -9.23 -0.86
CA LEU A 156 -7.00 -8.03 -0.90
C LEU A 156 -7.40 -7.65 0.52
N GLY A 157 -7.24 -6.38 0.89
CA GLY A 157 -7.47 -5.91 2.25
C GLY A 157 -7.92 -4.46 2.34
N LYS A 158 -8.12 -4.00 3.57
CA LYS A 158 -8.60 -2.64 3.87
C LYS A 158 -7.53 -1.56 3.66
N CYS A 159 -6.26 -1.92 3.63
CA CYS A 159 -5.16 -1.03 3.27
C CYS A 159 -3.98 -1.82 2.70
N ALA A 160 -3.12 -1.16 1.93
CA ALA A 160 -1.99 -1.81 1.27
C ALA A 160 -0.92 -2.25 2.29
N ALA A 161 -0.70 -1.50 3.35
CA ALA A 161 0.27 -1.86 4.39
C ALA A 161 -0.05 -3.21 5.04
N THR A 162 -1.33 -3.50 5.37
CA THR A 162 -1.72 -4.78 5.96
C THR A 162 -1.66 -5.94 4.97
N THR A 163 -1.93 -5.69 3.68
CA THR A 163 -1.82 -6.73 2.65
C THR A 163 -0.38 -7.07 2.30
N ASP A 164 0.55 -6.12 2.47
CA ASP A 164 1.99 -6.30 2.28
C ASP A 164 2.60 -7.22 3.36
N VAL A 165 2.08 -7.15 4.60
CA VAL A 165 2.50 -8.03 5.72
C VAL A 165 1.88 -9.43 5.66
N ALA A 166 0.67 -9.57 5.12
CA ALA A 166 -0.11 -10.81 5.17
C ALA A 166 0.43 -11.91 4.25
#